data_007c985119b90d2e6b9940f753ee7670
#
_entry.id   007c985119b90d2e6b9940f753ee7670
#
_cell.length_a   1.000
_cell.length_b   1.000
_cell.length_c   1.000
_cell.angle_alpha   90.00
_cell.angle_beta   90.00
_cell.angle_gamma   90.00
#
_symmetry.space_group_name_H-M   'P 1'
#
loop_
_entity.id
_entity.type
_entity.pdbx_description
1 polymer ?
#
loop_
_entity_poly.entity_id
_entity_poly.type
_entity_poly.pdbx_seq_one_letter_code
_entity_poly.pdbx_strand_id
1 'polypeptide(L)'
;TTEIYTLSLHALFRSYPLLRYCDQPGKRLSFTGIYPTCQIIYHSGYHCRQGFAHRTWQWSVMAFPGFGCTNMYILCGRIIKIRNFAPAIKNQLNNKDMKAFVFPGQGAQFVGMGKDLYENSALAKELFEKANDILGYRITDIMFNGTDEDLRQTKVTQPAVFLHSVISALCMGDDFKPEMTAGHSLGEFSALVAAGALSFEDGLKLVYARAMAMQKACEATPSTMAAIIALPDEKVEEICTTVNAEGEVCVPANYNCPGQIVISGSVPGIEKACELMKAAGAKRALPLKVGGAFHSPLMDPAKVELEAAINATEIHTPKCPVYQNVDALPHTDPVEIKKNLVAQLTASVRWTQSVKNMIADGATDFTECGPGAVLQGLIKKIDGTVSAHGIV
;
A
#
# COMPACT_ATOMS: atom_id res chain seq x y z
N THR A 1 -11.00 -11.70 -14.40
CA THR A 1 -12.01 -10.65 -14.18
C THR A 1 -11.42 -9.35 -14.68
N THR A 2 -12.00 -8.84 -15.77
CA THR A 2 -11.50 -7.67 -16.51
C THR A 2 -12.18 -6.45 -15.91
N GLU A 3 -11.43 -5.57 -15.24
CA GLU A 3 -11.95 -4.27 -14.82
C GLU A 3 -12.16 -3.36 -16.03
N ILE A 4 -13.37 -2.81 -16.12
CA ILE A 4 -13.78 -1.87 -17.17
C ILE A 4 -13.77 -0.47 -16.54
N TYR A 5 -12.78 0.34 -16.89
CA TYR A 5 -12.78 1.76 -16.52
C TYR A 5 -13.73 2.53 -17.45
N THR A 6 -14.83 3.03 -16.91
CA THR A 6 -15.77 3.91 -17.61
C THR A 6 -15.38 5.37 -17.38
N LEU A 7 -14.53 5.91 -18.23
CA LEU A 7 -14.36 7.36 -18.34
C LEU A 7 -15.55 7.96 -19.09
N SER A 8 -16.33 8.83 -18.46
CA SER A 8 -17.43 9.51 -19.12
C SER A 8 -16.87 10.49 -20.15
N LEU A 9 -17.47 10.53 -21.35
CA LEU A 9 -17.13 11.53 -22.38
C LEU A 9 -17.14 12.97 -21.85
N HIS A 10 -17.97 13.26 -20.82
CA HIS A 10 -18.02 14.55 -20.15
C HIS A 10 -16.71 14.92 -19.41
N ALA A 11 -15.98 13.97 -18.89
CA ALA A 11 -14.69 14.21 -18.23
C ALA A 11 -13.60 14.52 -19.27
N LEU A 12 -13.62 13.85 -20.42
CA LEU A 12 -12.70 14.12 -21.53
C LEU A 12 -12.93 15.53 -22.11
N PHE A 13 -14.19 15.96 -22.27
CA PHE A 13 -14.52 17.28 -22.82
C PHE A 13 -14.27 18.43 -21.84
N ARG A 14 -14.30 18.21 -20.53
CA ARG A 14 -13.94 19.23 -19.53
C ARG A 14 -12.44 19.50 -19.47
N SER A 15 -11.62 18.49 -19.77
CA SER A 15 -10.15 18.62 -19.70
C SER A 15 -9.54 19.26 -20.97
N TYR A 16 -10.31 19.37 -22.06
CA TYR A 16 -9.83 19.92 -23.34
C TYR A 16 -10.84 20.88 -23.95
N PRO A 17 -10.83 22.18 -23.57
CA PRO A 17 -11.80 23.17 -24.06
C PRO A 17 -11.68 23.51 -25.54
N LEU A 18 -10.71 22.95 -26.27
CA LEU A 18 -10.48 23.17 -27.71
C LEU A 18 -11.10 22.10 -28.65
N LEU A 19 -11.73 21.07 -28.08
CA LEU A 19 -12.47 20.10 -28.88
C LEU A 19 -13.86 20.62 -29.28
N ARG A 20 -13.98 21.28 -30.43
CA ARG A 20 -15.29 21.62 -31.01
C ARG A 20 -15.84 20.39 -31.73
N TYR A 21 -17.04 20.00 -31.37
CA TYR A 21 -17.80 18.95 -32.01
C TYR A 21 -18.22 19.38 -33.42
N CYS A 22 -17.95 18.58 -34.43
CA CYS A 22 -18.39 18.79 -35.80
C CYS A 22 -19.27 17.61 -36.24
N ASP A 23 -20.57 17.88 -36.46
CA ASP A 23 -21.61 16.88 -36.73
C ASP A 23 -21.76 16.56 -38.21
N GLN A 24 -20.74 16.75 -39.04
CA GLN A 24 -20.82 16.47 -40.48
C GLN A 24 -19.94 15.29 -40.91
N PRO A 25 -20.52 14.29 -41.59
CA PRO A 25 -19.77 13.15 -42.08
C PRO A 25 -18.82 13.56 -43.22
N GLY A 26 -17.60 13.02 -43.20
CA GLY A 26 -16.64 13.16 -44.31
C GLY A 26 -15.60 14.28 -44.13
N LYS A 27 -15.58 15.02 -43.05
CA LYS A 27 -14.56 16.06 -42.82
C LYS A 27 -13.37 15.53 -41.99
N ARG A 28 -12.15 15.93 -42.40
CA ARG A 28 -10.92 15.70 -41.65
C ARG A 28 -10.84 16.72 -40.49
N LEU A 29 -10.63 16.29 -39.29
CA LEU A 29 -10.29 17.14 -38.15
C LEU A 29 -8.78 17.19 -38.02
N SER A 30 -8.20 18.35 -38.22
CA SER A 30 -6.77 18.60 -37.92
C SER A 30 -6.64 19.38 -36.63
N PHE A 31 -5.76 18.94 -35.75
CA PHE A 31 -5.40 19.63 -34.53
C PHE A 31 -4.05 20.33 -34.77
N THR A 32 -4.07 21.66 -34.73
CA THR A 32 -2.85 22.48 -34.75
C THR A 32 -2.61 23.01 -33.35
N GLY A 33 -1.59 22.51 -32.69
CA GLY A 33 -1.15 23.00 -31.37
C GLY A 33 -0.44 21.89 -30.61
N ILE A 34 0.80 22.09 -30.24
CA ILE A 34 1.71 21.26 -29.42
C ILE A 34 2.21 19.97 -30.08
N TYR A 35 1.45 19.31 -30.96
CA TYR A 35 1.91 18.15 -31.73
C TYR A 35 1.58 18.30 -33.22
N PRO A 36 2.59 18.45 -34.10
CA PRO A 36 2.35 18.83 -35.51
C PRO A 36 1.83 17.71 -36.42
N THR A 37 1.55 16.50 -35.95
CA THR A 37 1.29 15.35 -36.83
C THR A 37 0.24 14.34 -36.34
N CYS A 38 -0.76 14.71 -35.57
CA CYS A 38 -1.85 13.81 -35.22
C CYS A 38 -3.04 14.02 -36.19
N GLN A 39 -3.34 13.05 -37.06
CA GLN A 39 -4.53 13.06 -37.90
C GLN A 39 -5.52 12.00 -37.45
N ILE A 40 -6.75 12.41 -37.13
CA ILE A 40 -7.86 11.51 -36.87
C ILE A 40 -8.67 11.39 -38.18
N ILE A 41 -8.75 10.20 -38.75
CA ILE A 41 -9.53 9.90 -39.92
C ILE A 41 -10.84 9.23 -39.51
N TYR A 42 -11.93 9.82 -39.95
CA TYR A 42 -13.29 9.37 -39.68
C TYR A 42 -13.84 8.59 -40.87
N HIS A 43 -14.25 7.35 -40.68
CA HIS A 43 -14.95 6.56 -41.67
C HIS A 43 -16.37 6.21 -41.21
N SER A 44 -17.39 6.58 -42.00
CA SER A 44 -18.76 6.10 -41.80
C SER A 44 -19.04 4.98 -42.78
N GLY A 45 -19.44 3.81 -42.32
CA GLY A 45 -19.90 2.69 -43.14
C GLY A 45 -21.34 2.29 -42.79
N TYR A 46 -22.15 1.97 -43.81
CA TYR A 46 -23.46 1.37 -43.63
C TYR A 46 -23.33 -0.13 -43.90
N HIS A 47 -23.66 -0.97 -42.90
CA HIS A 47 -23.91 -2.39 -43.15
C HIS A 47 -25.40 -2.66 -42.97
N CYS A 48 -26.04 -3.07 -44.05
CA CYS A 48 -27.43 -3.53 -44.03
C CYS A 48 -27.44 -5.07 -44.07
N ARG A 49 -27.86 -5.71 -42.98
CA ARG A 49 -28.30 -7.10 -42.96
C ARG A 49 -29.67 -7.18 -42.31
N GLN A 50 -30.63 -7.66 -43.05
CA GLN A 50 -31.98 -8.03 -42.59
C GLN A 50 -32.76 -6.91 -41.83
N GLY A 51 -33.10 -5.82 -42.52
CA GLY A 51 -34.19 -4.91 -42.10
C GLY A 51 -33.92 -3.91 -40.99
N PHE A 52 -32.73 -3.88 -40.39
CA PHE A 52 -32.36 -2.86 -39.44
C PHE A 52 -31.02 -2.23 -39.82
N ALA A 53 -31.04 -0.93 -40.07
CA ALA A 53 -29.81 -0.14 -40.32
C ALA A 53 -29.20 0.27 -38.97
N HIS A 54 -28.08 -0.30 -38.60
CA HIS A 54 -27.26 0.16 -37.49
C HIS A 54 -26.16 1.07 -38.01
N ARG A 55 -26.10 2.32 -37.53
CA ARG A 55 -24.95 3.21 -37.70
C ARG A 55 -23.85 2.80 -36.73
N THR A 56 -22.78 2.23 -37.25
CA THR A 56 -21.57 1.99 -36.49
C THR A 56 -20.56 3.08 -36.82
N TRP A 57 -20.04 3.74 -35.76
CA TRP A 57 -18.99 4.73 -35.86
C TRP A 57 -17.67 4.09 -35.40
N GLN A 58 -16.73 3.98 -36.34
CA GLN A 58 -15.41 3.42 -36.02
C GLN A 58 -14.38 4.55 -36.08
N TRP A 59 -13.70 4.77 -34.95
CA TRP A 59 -12.59 5.70 -34.86
C TRP A 59 -11.30 4.90 -34.89
N SER A 60 -10.41 5.16 -35.86
CA SER A 60 -9.07 4.59 -35.90
C SER A 60 -8.07 5.68 -35.61
N VAL A 61 -7.28 5.52 -34.55
CA VAL A 61 -6.12 6.38 -34.27
C VAL A 61 -4.92 5.67 -34.91
N MET A 62 -4.31 6.25 -35.94
CA MET A 62 -3.05 5.74 -36.46
C MET A 62 -1.91 6.13 -35.49
N ALA A 63 -1.21 5.15 -35.00
CA ALA A 63 0.01 5.35 -34.21
C ALA A 63 1.18 5.68 -35.13
N PHE A 64 1.98 6.65 -34.72
CA PHE A 64 3.25 6.96 -35.39
C PHE A 64 4.37 6.03 -34.90
N PRO A 65 5.40 5.75 -35.73
CA PRO A 65 6.55 4.96 -35.31
C PRO A 65 7.23 5.61 -34.12
N GLY A 66 7.28 4.91 -32.98
CA GLY A 66 7.87 5.40 -31.72
C GLY A 66 6.91 5.39 -30.52
N PHE A 67 5.60 5.28 -30.74
CA PHE A 67 4.62 5.18 -29.66
C PHE A 67 3.80 3.91 -29.82
N GLY A 68 3.92 2.97 -28.90
CA GLY A 68 3.32 1.63 -28.95
C GLY A 68 1.79 1.60 -28.77
N CYS A 69 1.04 2.36 -29.57
CA CYS A 69 -0.43 2.34 -29.57
C CYS A 69 -0.95 1.46 -30.71
N THR A 70 -1.55 0.32 -30.40
CA THR A 70 -2.28 -0.51 -31.35
C THR A 70 -3.77 -0.50 -31.04
N ASN A 71 -4.55 0.26 -31.82
CA ASN A 71 -6.01 0.19 -31.99
C ASN A 71 -6.91 0.58 -30.78
N MET A 72 -7.60 1.71 -30.94
CA MET A 72 -8.75 2.12 -30.13
C MET A 72 -10.05 2.00 -30.96
N TYR A 73 -11.06 1.29 -30.45
CA TYR A 73 -12.38 1.17 -31.08
C TYR A 73 -13.47 1.69 -30.15
N ILE A 74 -14.32 2.58 -30.68
CA ILE A 74 -15.51 3.10 -29.99
C ILE A 74 -16.75 2.67 -30.81
N LEU A 75 -17.65 1.88 -30.23
CA LEU A 75 -18.90 1.43 -30.83
C LEU A 75 -20.08 1.96 -29.99
N CYS A 76 -20.99 2.72 -30.62
CA CYS A 76 -22.26 3.17 -30.03
C CYS A 76 -22.18 3.73 -28.62
N GLY A 77 -21.25 4.64 -28.35
CA GLY A 77 -21.15 5.30 -27.04
C GLY A 77 -20.63 4.42 -25.89
N ARG A 78 -20.16 3.19 -26.18
CA ARG A 78 -19.48 2.34 -25.20
C ARG A 78 -18.03 2.10 -25.62
N ILE A 79 -17.10 2.33 -24.70
CA ILE A 79 -15.68 1.99 -24.88
C ILE A 79 -15.55 0.48 -24.69
N ILE A 80 -15.28 -0.27 -25.79
CA ILE A 80 -15.26 -1.73 -25.74
C ILE A 80 -13.89 -2.29 -25.34
N LYS A 81 -12.78 -1.64 -25.67
CA LYS A 81 -11.45 -2.06 -25.20
C LYS A 81 -10.39 -1.01 -25.55
N ILE A 82 -9.68 -0.51 -24.55
CA ILE A 82 -8.38 0.13 -24.76
C ILE A 82 -7.34 -0.92 -24.34
N ARG A 83 -6.74 -1.60 -25.32
CA ARG A 83 -5.54 -2.41 -25.05
C ARG A 83 -4.34 -1.51 -25.28
N ASN A 84 -3.52 -1.38 -24.24
CA ASN A 84 -2.22 -0.71 -24.29
C ASN A 84 -2.26 0.78 -24.67
N PHE A 85 -3.02 1.59 -23.92
CA PHE A 85 -2.58 2.98 -23.76
C PHE A 85 -1.27 2.89 -22.99
N ALA A 86 -0.19 3.17 -23.70
CA ALA A 86 1.15 3.01 -23.12
C ALA A 86 1.28 3.81 -21.81
N PRO A 87 1.98 3.28 -20.82
CA PRO A 87 2.35 4.01 -19.60
C PRO A 87 2.97 5.38 -19.90
N ALA A 88 3.57 5.56 -21.08
CA ALA A 88 4.21 6.79 -21.54
C ALA A 88 3.26 8.01 -21.66
N ILE A 89 1.96 7.83 -21.97
CA ILE A 89 1.03 8.98 -22.05
C ILE A 89 0.53 9.34 -20.66
N LYS A 90 0.33 8.34 -19.78
CA LYS A 90 -0.01 8.58 -18.38
C LYS A 90 1.13 9.35 -17.68
N ASN A 91 2.39 9.01 -17.99
CA ASN A 91 3.57 9.66 -17.44
C ASN A 91 3.87 11.05 -18.03
N GLN A 92 3.43 11.37 -19.26
CA GLN A 92 3.60 12.72 -19.83
C GLN A 92 2.54 13.72 -19.40
N LEU A 93 1.36 13.25 -18.93
CA LEU A 93 0.32 14.13 -18.39
C LEU A 93 0.51 14.45 -16.90
N ASN A 94 1.30 13.65 -16.19
CA ASN A 94 1.61 13.83 -14.76
C ASN A 94 3.12 13.89 -14.53
N ASN A 95 3.82 14.84 -15.15
CA ASN A 95 5.23 15.12 -14.84
C ASN A 95 5.34 15.96 -13.53
N LYS A 96 4.60 15.57 -12.51
CA LYS A 96 4.75 16.08 -11.16
C LYS A 96 5.40 14.96 -10.34
N ASP A 97 6.61 15.21 -9.91
CA ASP A 97 7.28 14.34 -8.94
C ASP A 97 6.44 14.29 -7.67
N MET A 98 5.76 13.15 -7.45
CA MET A 98 4.86 13.01 -6.30
C MET A 98 5.62 12.49 -5.09
N LYS A 99 5.37 13.12 -3.94
CA LYS A 99 5.97 12.75 -2.65
C LYS A 99 5.09 11.74 -1.92
N ALA A 100 5.68 10.62 -1.63
CA ALA A 100 5.07 9.55 -0.84
C ALA A 100 5.69 9.52 0.56
N PHE A 101 4.86 9.46 1.60
CA PHE A 101 5.33 9.28 2.96
C PHE A 101 4.98 7.88 3.42
N VAL A 102 5.99 7.16 3.92
CA VAL A 102 5.84 5.75 4.29
C VAL A 102 6.23 5.52 5.75
N PHE A 103 5.52 4.58 6.40
CA PHE A 103 5.58 4.37 7.83
C PHE A 103 5.96 2.93 8.14
N PRO A 104 7.07 2.68 8.89
CA PRO A 104 7.53 1.34 9.20
C PRO A 104 6.61 0.63 10.19
N GLY A 105 6.74 -0.68 10.22
CA GLY A 105 6.08 -1.56 11.17
C GLY A 105 7.02 -2.09 12.24
N GLN A 106 6.56 -3.14 12.93
CA GLN A 106 7.32 -3.87 13.93
C GLN A 106 8.63 -4.42 13.33
N GLY A 107 9.73 -4.28 14.07
CA GLY A 107 11.08 -4.63 13.63
C GLY A 107 11.97 -3.41 13.37
N ALA A 108 11.38 -2.21 13.34
CA ALA A 108 12.12 -0.96 13.15
C ALA A 108 12.57 -0.31 14.48
N GLN A 109 12.04 -0.76 15.62
CA GLN A 109 12.32 -0.20 16.95
C GLN A 109 13.78 -0.40 17.40
N PHE A 110 14.29 0.54 18.16
CA PHE A 110 15.58 0.47 18.85
C PHE A 110 15.56 1.29 20.13
N VAL A 111 16.41 0.94 21.09
CA VAL A 111 16.54 1.66 22.37
C VAL A 111 17.08 3.06 22.11
N GLY A 112 16.45 4.08 22.71
CA GLY A 112 16.78 5.49 22.52
C GLY A 112 15.96 6.19 21.44
N MET A 113 15.13 5.45 20.63
CA MET A 113 14.33 6.05 19.60
C MET A 113 13.36 7.12 20.14
N GLY A 114 13.30 8.27 19.47
CA GLY A 114 12.41 9.39 19.79
C GLY A 114 12.89 10.26 20.96
N LYS A 115 14.04 9.96 21.61
CA LYS A 115 14.58 10.78 22.68
C LYS A 115 15.01 12.16 22.19
N ASP A 116 15.65 12.20 21.05
CA ASP A 116 16.05 13.42 20.36
C ASP A 116 14.85 14.31 19.98
N LEU A 117 13.77 13.71 19.49
CA LEU A 117 12.51 14.40 19.22
C LEU A 117 11.92 15.01 20.51
N TYR A 118 11.90 14.22 21.58
CA TYR A 118 11.38 14.66 22.89
C TYR A 118 12.21 15.82 23.48
N GLU A 119 13.52 15.80 23.33
CA GLU A 119 14.43 16.81 23.87
C GLU A 119 14.43 18.11 23.05
N ASN A 120 14.23 18.02 21.72
CA ASN A 120 14.41 19.15 20.82
C ASN A 120 13.11 19.78 20.29
N SER A 121 11.94 19.15 20.51
CA SER A 121 10.65 19.65 20.03
C SER A 121 9.62 19.73 21.17
N ALA A 122 9.11 20.95 21.41
CA ALA A 122 8.05 21.15 22.39
C ALA A 122 6.77 20.37 22.04
N LEU A 123 6.43 20.32 20.75
CA LEU A 123 5.30 19.55 20.23
C LEU A 123 5.52 18.05 20.46
N ALA A 124 6.71 17.53 20.13
CA ALA A 124 7.02 16.12 20.35
C ALA A 124 6.90 15.77 21.82
N LYS A 125 7.45 16.58 22.71
CA LYS A 125 7.36 16.37 24.16
C LYS A 125 5.91 16.33 24.63
N GLU A 126 5.07 17.28 24.21
CA GLU A 126 3.64 17.31 24.53
C GLU A 126 2.94 16.01 24.09
N LEU A 127 3.18 15.57 22.83
CA LEU A 127 2.56 14.37 22.28
C LEU A 127 3.04 13.09 22.96
N PHE A 128 4.32 12.99 23.35
CA PHE A 128 4.83 11.86 24.11
C PHE A 128 4.24 11.79 25.51
N GLU A 129 4.12 12.93 26.23
CA GLU A 129 3.48 12.94 27.56
C GLU A 129 2.00 12.60 27.46
N LYS A 130 1.29 13.14 26.46
CA LYS A 130 -0.09 12.77 26.18
C LYS A 130 -0.24 11.27 25.89
N ALA A 131 0.71 10.66 25.20
CA ALA A 131 0.73 9.23 24.97
C ALA A 131 0.91 8.41 26.23
N ASN A 132 1.79 8.85 27.16
CA ASN A 132 1.95 8.23 28.48
C ASN A 132 0.63 8.24 29.25
N ASP A 133 -0.10 9.36 29.21
CA ASP A 133 -1.40 9.49 29.88
C ASP A 133 -2.47 8.57 29.26
N ILE A 134 -2.54 8.50 27.92
CA ILE A 134 -3.49 7.63 27.21
C ILE A 134 -3.23 6.15 27.51
N LEU A 135 -1.97 5.75 27.50
CA LEU A 135 -1.57 4.36 27.71
C LEU A 135 -1.64 3.94 29.20
N GLY A 136 -1.63 4.90 30.14
CA GLY A 136 -1.63 4.65 31.56
C GLY A 136 -0.28 4.17 32.14
N TYR A 137 0.77 4.25 31.32
CA TYR A 137 2.15 3.97 31.75
C TYR A 137 3.14 4.78 30.91
N ARG A 138 4.37 4.96 31.45
CA ARG A 138 5.40 5.75 30.77
C ARG A 138 6.12 4.93 29.69
N ILE A 139 5.53 4.87 28.49
CA ILE A 139 6.16 4.23 27.36
C ILE A 139 7.46 4.90 26.96
N THR A 140 7.58 6.22 27.22
CA THR A 140 8.80 6.99 26.97
C THR A 140 10.00 6.46 27.74
N ASP A 141 9.82 5.97 28.98
CA ASP A 141 10.91 5.42 29.75
C ASP A 141 11.48 4.16 29.12
N ILE A 142 10.58 3.33 28.53
CA ILE A 142 10.98 2.13 27.80
C ILE A 142 11.63 2.48 26.47
N MET A 143 11.06 3.43 25.72
CA MET A 143 11.59 3.86 24.42
C MET A 143 13.00 4.45 24.55
N PHE A 144 13.22 5.30 25.58
CA PHE A 144 14.46 6.07 25.71
C PHE A 144 15.57 5.33 26.44
N ASN A 145 15.22 4.53 27.46
CA ASN A 145 16.19 3.95 28.37
C ASN A 145 15.93 2.48 28.75
N GLY A 146 14.90 1.84 28.15
CA GLY A 146 14.59 0.43 28.37
C GLY A 146 15.59 -0.52 27.71
N THR A 147 15.24 -1.78 27.65
CA THR A 147 16.05 -2.82 27.01
C THR A 147 15.46 -3.22 25.65
N ASP A 148 16.28 -3.84 24.78
CA ASP A 148 15.80 -4.44 23.53
C ASP A 148 14.69 -5.48 23.79
N GLU A 149 14.72 -6.15 24.93
CA GLU A 149 13.72 -7.15 25.31
C GLU A 149 12.38 -6.52 25.66
N ASP A 150 12.41 -5.40 26.41
CA ASP A 150 11.20 -4.62 26.72
C ASP A 150 10.55 -4.10 25.44
N LEU A 151 11.35 -3.52 24.54
CA LEU A 151 10.88 -3.01 23.26
C LEU A 151 10.40 -4.10 22.29
N ARG A 152 10.80 -5.36 22.48
CA ARG A 152 10.40 -6.48 21.61
C ARG A 152 9.01 -7.02 21.93
N GLN A 153 8.47 -6.73 23.10
CA GLN A 153 7.11 -7.14 23.46
C GLN A 153 6.10 -6.44 22.56
N THR A 154 5.25 -7.20 21.86
CA THR A 154 4.30 -6.65 20.87
C THR A 154 3.44 -5.50 21.43
N LYS A 155 3.01 -5.62 22.70
CA LYS A 155 2.25 -4.58 23.40
C LYS A 155 3.00 -3.26 23.61
N VAL A 156 4.34 -3.29 23.54
CA VAL A 156 5.23 -2.12 23.66
C VAL A 156 5.72 -1.68 22.28
N THR A 157 6.16 -2.63 21.46
CA THR A 157 6.72 -2.34 20.13
C THR A 157 5.78 -1.51 19.28
N GLN A 158 4.51 -1.92 19.19
CA GLN A 158 3.57 -1.27 18.28
C GLN A 158 3.29 0.18 18.66
N PRO A 159 2.89 0.50 19.91
CA PRO A 159 2.73 1.89 20.32
C PRO A 159 4.02 2.71 20.16
N ALA A 160 5.19 2.13 20.51
CA ALA A 160 6.46 2.84 20.43
C ALA A 160 6.83 3.23 18.99
N VAL A 161 6.70 2.31 18.02
CA VAL A 161 6.95 2.59 16.61
C VAL A 161 5.93 3.59 16.05
N PHE A 162 4.65 3.43 16.42
CA PHE A 162 3.59 4.37 16.05
C PHE A 162 3.89 5.79 16.52
N LEU A 163 4.23 5.95 17.82
CA LEU A 163 4.54 7.25 18.40
C LEU A 163 5.71 7.92 17.70
N HIS A 164 6.83 7.21 17.54
CA HIS A 164 7.96 7.76 16.81
C HIS A 164 7.56 8.20 15.41
N SER A 165 6.87 7.34 14.68
CA SER A 165 6.48 7.59 13.28
C SER A 165 5.56 8.79 13.13
N VAL A 166 4.49 8.85 13.92
CA VAL A 166 3.49 9.93 13.83
C VAL A 166 4.06 11.25 14.35
N ILE A 167 4.77 11.22 15.48
CA ILE A 167 5.35 12.44 16.07
C ILE A 167 6.42 13.02 15.13
N SER A 168 7.27 12.18 14.53
CA SER A 168 8.23 12.63 13.52
C SER A 168 7.56 13.35 12.36
N ALA A 169 6.49 12.76 11.80
CA ALA A 169 5.74 13.37 10.70
C ALA A 169 5.08 14.70 11.10
N LEU A 170 4.48 14.77 12.28
CA LEU A 170 3.84 15.99 12.79
C LEU A 170 4.87 17.10 13.08
N CYS A 171 6.06 16.76 13.53
CA CYS A 171 7.14 17.71 13.79
C CYS A 171 7.76 18.30 12.51
N MET A 172 7.53 17.73 11.34
CA MET A 172 7.91 18.33 10.05
C MET A 172 7.12 19.62 9.73
N GLY A 173 5.97 19.83 10.37
CA GLY A 173 5.15 21.02 10.16
C GLY A 173 4.78 21.21 8.68
N ASP A 174 5.12 22.38 8.12
CA ASP A 174 4.80 22.74 6.73
C ASP A 174 5.56 21.89 5.67
N ASP A 175 6.59 21.18 6.04
CA ASP A 175 7.34 20.29 5.13
C ASP A 175 6.64 18.94 4.95
N PHE A 176 5.71 18.59 5.86
CA PHE A 176 4.88 17.40 5.73
C PHE A 176 3.72 17.65 4.76
N LYS A 177 3.94 17.35 3.49
CA LYS A 177 2.95 17.50 2.40
C LYS A 177 2.82 16.20 1.60
N PRO A 178 2.21 15.17 2.18
CA PRO A 178 2.05 13.91 1.46
C PRO A 178 1.06 14.05 0.31
N GLU A 179 1.45 13.54 -0.87
CA GLU A 179 0.52 13.36 -1.99
C GLU A 179 -0.06 11.95 -1.99
N MET A 180 0.61 11.03 -1.28
CA MET A 180 0.13 9.69 -0.94
C MET A 180 0.85 9.17 0.30
N THR A 181 0.20 8.26 1.02
CA THR A 181 0.79 7.60 2.20
C THR A 181 0.62 6.10 2.13
N ALA A 182 1.54 5.36 2.74
CA ALA A 182 1.42 3.92 2.98
C ALA A 182 2.14 3.56 4.28
N GLY A 183 1.73 2.45 4.89
CA GLY A 183 2.43 1.94 6.06
C GLY A 183 2.53 0.42 6.02
N HIS A 184 3.62 -0.13 6.55
CA HIS A 184 3.82 -1.58 6.61
C HIS A 184 3.17 -2.13 7.89
N SER A 185 2.13 -2.95 7.77
CA SER A 185 1.41 -3.56 8.90
C SER A 185 0.94 -2.50 9.91
N LEU A 186 1.56 -2.43 11.08
CA LEU A 186 1.34 -1.38 12.08
C LEU A 186 1.43 0.04 11.48
N GLY A 187 2.37 0.26 10.58
CA GLY A 187 2.59 1.56 9.94
C GLY A 187 1.38 2.08 9.15
N GLU A 188 0.43 1.22 8.77
CA GLU A 188 -0.80 1.65 8.12
C GLU A 188 -1.66 2.55 9.04
N PHE A 189 -1.67 2.29 10.35
CA PHE A 189 -2.30 3.18 11.33
C PHE A 189 -1.59 4.53 11.42
N SER A 190 -0.26 4.53 11.38
CA SER A 190 0.54 5.76 11.33
C SER A 190 0.25 6.55 10.05
N ALA A 191 0.15 5.89 8.91
CA ALA A 191 -0.20 6.50 7.63
C ALA A 191 -1.59 7.14 7.65
N LEU A 192 -2.58 6.50 8.29
CA LEU A 192 -3.93 7.03 8.44
C LEU A 192 -3.99 8.27 9.33
N VAL A 193 -3.23 8.29 10.44
CA VAL A 193 -3.12 9.49 11.28
C VAL A 193 -2.43 10.62 10.51
N ALA A 194 -1.33 10.32 9.84
CA ALA A 194 -0.59 11.29 9.05
C ALA A 194 -1.42 11.88 7.90
N ALA A 195 -2.26 11.06 7.25
CA ALA A 195 -3.20 11.50 6.22
C ALA A 195 -4.44 12.22 6.80
N GLY A 196 -4.61 12.28 8.13
CA GLY A 196 -5.73 12.92 8.80
C GLY A 196 -7.03 12.11 8.80
N ALA A 197 -6.97 10.81 8.50
CA ALA A 197 -8.11 9.90 8.60
C ALA A 197 -8.42 9.50 10.06
N LEU A 198 -7.42 9.49 10.93
CA LEU A 198 -7.53 9.23 12.36
C LEU A 198 -6.94 10.40 13.15
N SER A 199 -7.46 10.67 14.33
CA SER A 199 -6.79 11.52 15.31
C SER A 199 -5.55 10.80 15.88
N PHE A 200 -4.62 11.56 16.45
CA PHE A 200 -3.46 10.99 17.15
C PHE A 200 -3.90 10.05 18.28
N GLU A 201 -4.88 10.48 19.07
CA GLU A 201 -5.41 9.77 20.21
C GLU A 201 -6.10 8.47 19.80
N ASP A 202 -6.95 8.52 18.79
CA ASP A 202 -7.67 7.34 18.32
C ASP A 202 -6.74 6.35 17.63
N GLY A 203 -5.79 6.85 16.84
CA GLY A 203 -4.73 6.04 16.24
C GLY A 203 -3.91 5.28 17.32
N LEU A 204 -3.50 5.98 18.39
CA LEU A 204 -2.76 5.36 19.49
C LEU A 204 -3.59 4.32 20.25
N LYS A 205 -4.86 4.62 20.55
CA LYS A 205 -5.77 3.68 21.20
C LYS A 205 -5.99 2.42 20.37
N LEU A 206 -6.20 2.58 19.05
CA LEU A 206 -6.37 1.45 18.14
C LEU A 206 -5.10 0.60 18.04
N VAL A 207 -3.93 1.23 17.94
CA VAL A 207 -2.64 0.53 17.92
C VAL A 207 -2.40 -0.23 19.22
N TYR A 208 -2.73 0.37 20.36
CA TYR A 208 -2.62 -0.31 21.65
C TYR A 208 -3.59 -1.49 21.76
N ALA A 209 -4.85 -1.30 21.38
CA ALA A 209 -5.83 -2.39 21.33
C ALA A 209 -5.38 -3.54 20.42
N ARG A 210 -4.86 -3.21 19.23
CA ARG A 210 -4.25 -4.17 18.30
C ARG A 210 -3.10 -4.93 18.95
N ALA A 211 -2.19 -4.23 19.58
CA ALA A 211 -1.01 -4.82 20.21
C ALA A 211 -1.39 -5.80 21.35
N MET A 212 -2.37 -5.42 22.17
CA MET A 212 -2.87 -6.25 23.27
C MET A 212 -3.59 -7.50 22.75
N ALA A 213 -4.47 -7.35 21.75
CA ALA A 213 -5.20 -8.46 21.16
C ALA A 213 -4.23 -9.46 20.48
N MET A 214 -3.23 -8.96 19.74
CA MET A 214 -2.21 -9.79 19.09
C MET A 214 -1.34 -10.50 20.15
N GLN A 215 -0.92 -9.83 21.21
CA GLN A 215 -0.15 -10.42 22.31
C GLN A 215 -0.92 -11.60 22.92
N LYS A 216 -2.19 -11.41 23.24
CA LYS A 216 -3.07 -12.43 23.79
C LYS A 216 -3.24 -13.64 22.85
N ALA A 217 -3.40 -13.39 21.54
CA ALA A 217 -3.49 -14.46 20.54
C ALA A 217 -2.18 -15.27 20.46
N CYS A 218 -1.03 -14.61 20.54
CA CYS A 218 0.27 -15.27 20.56
C CYS A 218 0.48 -16.15 21.80
N GLU A 219 0.01 -15.71 22.97
CA GLU A 219 0.09 -16.47 24.23
C GLU A 219 -0.82 -17.71 24.22
N ALA A 220 -1.96 -17.62 23.51
CA ALA A 220 -2.93 -18.70 23.43
C ALA A 220 -2.51 -19.82 22.46
N THR A 221 -1.78 -19.48 21.39
CA THR A 221 -1.44 -20.45 20.33
C THR A 221 0.05 -20.32 19.94
N PRO A 222 0.88 -21.33 20.25
CA PRO A 222 2.28 -21.34 19.83
C PRO A 222 2.40 -21.24 18.31
N SER A 223 3.00 -20.18 17.85
CA SER A 223 3.10 -19.89 16.43
C SER A 223 4.31 -18.99 16.14
N THR A 224 4.74 -18.91 14.89
CA THR A 224 5.94 -18.16 14.52
C THR A 224 5.92 -17.70 13.08
N MET A 225 7.00 -17.02 12.66
CA MET A 225 7.23 -16.54 11.31
C MET A 225 8.65 -16.87 10.85
N ALA A 226 8.86 -16.92 9.53
CA ALA A 226 10.19 -17.05 8.96
C ALA A 226 10.37 -16.17 7.73
N ALA A 227 11.57 -15.60 7.57
CA ALA A 227 11.95 -14.83 6.38
C ALA A 227 12.56 -15.78 5.33
N ILE A 228 11.99 -15.75 4.13
CA ILE A 228 12.41 -16.53 2.97
C ILE A 228 13.11 -15.59 1.98
N ILE A 229 14.34 -15.93 1.63
CA ILE A 229 15.19 -15.08 0.79
C ILE A 229 15.59 -15.79 -0.48
N ALA A 230 15.42 -15.09 -1.61
CA ALA A 230 15.83 -15.52 -2.95
C ALA A 230 15.12 -16.80 -3.43
N LEU A 231 13.83 -16.93 -3.14
CA LEU A 231 12.92 -17.89 -3.75
C LEU A 231 11.79 -17.12 -4.48
N PRO A 232 11.35 -17.53 -5.67
CA PRO A 232 10.22 -16.92 -6.36
C PRO A 232 8.93 -16.96 -5.52
N ASP A 233 8.11 -15.90 -5.62
CA ASP A 233 6.90 -15.74 -4.82
C ASP A 233 5.94 -16.93 -5.03
N GLU A 234 5.75 -17.36 -6.28
CA GLU A 234 4.87 -18.47 -6.65
C GLU A 234 5.33 -19.79 -6.00
N LYS A 235 6.66 -19.97 -5.85
CA LYS A 235 7.20 -21.18 -5.22
C LYS A 235 7.01 -21.17 -3.70
N VAL A 236 7.07 -19.98 -3.09
CA VAL A 236 6.73 -19.81 -1.66
C VAL A 236 5.26 -20.15 -1.43
N GLU A 237 4.36 -19.64 -2.27
CA GLU A 237 2.90 -19.89 -2.20
C GLU A 237 2.56 -21.37 -2.37
N GLU A 238 3.20 -22.05 -3.35
CA GLU A 238 3.04 -23.48 -3.59
C GLU A 238 3.41 -24.31 -2.36
N ILE A 239 4.56 -24.00 -1.74
CA ILE A 239 5.04 -24.72 -0.56
C ILE A 239 4.12 -24.47 0.64
N CYS A 240 3.67 -23.21 0.85
CA CYS A 240 2.68 -22.91 1.88
C CYS A 240 1.39 -23.73 1.68
N THR A 241 0.91 -23.81 0.44
CA THR A 241 -0.27 -24.63 0.10
C THR A 241 -0.05 -26.11 0.41
N THR A 242 1.14 -26.64 0.11
CA THR A 242 1.51 -28.03 0.41
C THR A 242 1.48 -28.30 1.91
N VAL A 243 2.07 -27.41 2.71
CA VAL A 243 2.10 -27.54 4.18
C VAL A 243 0.69 -27.47 4.77
N ASN A 244 -0.17 -26.57 4.25
CA ASN A 244 -1.56 -26.47 4.68
C ASN A 244 -2.38 -27.73 4.35
N ALA A 245 -2.11 -28.38 3.21
CA ALA A 245 -2.78 -29.63 2.84
C ALA A 245 -2.47 -30.81 3.78
N GLU A 246 -1.40 -30.70 4.56
CA GLU A 246 -0.99 -31.69 5.57
C GLU A 246 -1.53 -31.36 6.98
N GLY A 247 -2.37 -30.34 7.10
CA GLY A 247 -3.07 -29.98 8.34
C GLY A 247 -2.36 -28.94 9.21
N GLU A 248 -1.23 -28.39 8.77
CA GLU A 248 -0.53 -27.32 9.44
C GLU A 248 -0.90 -25.95 8.87
N VAL A 249 -0.70 -24.88 9.63
CA VAL A 249 -0.92 -23.52 9.13
C VAL A 249 0.39 -22.93 8.63
N CYS A 250 0.40 -22.50 7.36
CA CYS A 250 1.51 -21.78 6.76
C CYS A 250 0.99 -20.87 5.65
N VAL A 251 1.21 -19.55 5.76
CA VAL A 251 0.76 -18.57 4.76
C VAL A 251 1.86 -17.56 4.43
N PRO A 252 1.90 -17.01 3.20
CA PRO A 252 2.69 -15.83 2.91
C PRO A 252 2.10 -14.64 3.67
N ALA A 253 2.87 -14.07 4.60
CA ALA A 253 2.41 -13.00 5.49
C ALA A 253 2.84 -11.61 5.01
N ASN A 254 4.07 -11.47 4.51
CA ASN A 254 4.57 -10.18 4.02
C ASN A 254 5.32 -10.35 2.71
N TYR A 255 4.85 -9.69 1.65
CA TYR A 255 5.56 -9.53 0.38
C TYR A 255 6.42 -8.27 0.47
N ASN A 256 7.63 -8.38 1.02
CA ASN A 256 8.45 -7.22 1.37
C ASN A 256 9.15 -6.55 0.18
N CYS A 257 9.79 -7.34 -0.66
CA CYS A 257 10.39 -6.91 -1.93
C CYS A 257 10.62 -8.16 -2.80
N PRO A 258 10.93 -8.02 -4.10
CA PRO A 258 11.24 -9.16 -4.95
C PRO A 258 12.27 -10.09 -4.30
N GLY A 259 11.91 -11.36 -4.16
CA GLY A 259 12.74 -12.40 -3.53
C GLY A 259 12.87 -12.29 -2.00
N GLN A 260 12.00 -11.55 -1.33
CA GLN A 260 11.92 -11.52 0.13
C GLN A 260 10.47 -11.57 0.60
N ILE A 261 10.04 -12.75 1.03
CA ILE A 261 8.73 -12.99 1.63
C ILE A 261 8.92 -13.45 3.08
N VAL A 262 8.02 -13.01 3.95
CA VAL A 262 7.88 -13.59 5.30
C VAL A 262 6.68 -14.52 5.28
N ILE A 263 6.86 -15.74 5.77
CA ILE A 263 5.80 -16.72 5.99
C ILE A 263 5.42 -16.76 7.46
N SER A 264 4.18 -17.14 7.74
CA SER A 264 3.58 -17.12 9.07
C SER A 264 2.71 -18.34 9.28
N GLY A 265 2.76 -18.97 10.49
CA GLY A 265 1.97 -20.16 10.75
C GLY A 265 2.28 -20.84 12.08
N SER A 266 1.79 -22.09 12.22
CA SER A 266 2.12 -22.95 13.35
C SER A 266 3.62 -23.25 13.38
N VAL A 267 4.18 -23.49 14.57
CA VAL A 267 5.62 -23.79 14.69
C VAL A 267 6.01 -24.98 13.80
N PRO A 268 5.30 -26.13 13.83
CA PRO A 268 5.62 -27.26 12.95
C PRO A 268 5.47 -26.91 11.48
N GLY A 269 4.44 -26.15 11.11
CA GLY A 269 4.19 -25.70 9.73
C GLY A 269 5.32 -24.84 9.18
N ILE A 270 5.83 -23.89 9.98
CA ILE A 270 6.94 -23.03 9.60
C ILE A 270 8.26 -23.78 9.52
N GLU A 271 8.54 -24.69 10.47
CA GLU A 271 9.73 -25.54 10.42
C GLU A 271 9.76 -26.36 9.13
N LYS A 272 8.67 -27.07 8.83
CA LYS A 272 8.51 -27.86 7.61
C LYS A 272 8.63 -27.01 6.34
N ALA A 273 7.95 -25.85 6.31
CA ALA A 273 8.03 -24.93 5.19
C ALA A 273 9.48 -24.44 4.95
N CYS A 274 10.22 -24.14 6.02
CA CYS A 274 11.63 -23.74 5.92
C CYS A 274 12.51 -24.83 5.31
N GLU A 275 12.29 -26.10 5.66
CA GLU A 275 13.02 -27.24 5.08
C GLU A 275 12.71 -27.38 3.58
N LEU A 276 11.43 -27.38 3.21
CA LEU A 276 10.99 -27.48 1.82
C LEU A 276 11.49 -26.32 0.96
N MET A 277 11.46 -25.10 1.50
CA MET A 277 11.93 -23.90 0.79
C MET A 277 13.46 -23.90 0.60
N LYS A 278 14.23 -24.41 1.58
CA LYS A 278 15.68 -24.63 1.40
C LYS A 278 15.94 -25.66 0.33
N ALA A 279 15.22 -26.78 0.34
CA ALA A 279 15.34 -27.84 -0.68
C ALA A 279 14.95 -27.32 -2.08
N ALA A 280 14.00 -26.38 -2.16
CA ALA A 280 13.59 -25.72 -3.40
C ALA A 280 14.56 -24.62 -3.88
N GLY A 281 15.65 -24.33 -3.14
CA GLY A 281 16.68 -23.42 -3.56
C GLY A 281 16.62 -22.02 -2.91
N ALA A 282 15.83 -21.82 -1.86
CA ALA A 282 15.90 -20.59 -1.08
C ALA A 282 17.31 -20.37 -0.51
N LYS A 283 17.88 -19.21 -0.75
CA LYS A 283 19.20 -18.85 -0.21
C LYS A 283 19.21 -18.84 1.33
N ARG A 284 18.10 -18.43 1.93
CA ARG A 284 17.87 -18.47 3.37
C ARG A 284 16.39 -18.71 3.67
N ALA A 285 16.12 -19.51 4.71
CA ALA A 285 14.84 -19.61 5.38
C ALA A 285 15.13 -19.46 6.88
N LEU A 286 14.85 -18.27 7.44
CA LEU A 286 15.29 -17.85 8.77
C LEU A 286 14.08 -17.65 9.68
N PRO A 287 13.89 -18.47 10.71
CA PRO A 287 12.92 -18.20 11.75
C PRO A 287 13.15 -16.83 12.39
N LEU A 288 12.08 -16.10 12.60
CA LEU A 288 12.12 -14.76 13.19
C LEU A 288 11.90 -14.83 14.71
N LYS A 289 12.53 -13.92 15.45
CA LYS A 289 12.32 -13.78 16.88
C LYS A 289 11.07 -12.95 17.17
N VAL A 290 9.90 -13.49 16.84
CA VAL A 290 8.59 -12.88 17.05
C VAL A 290 7.71 -13.76 17.90
N GLY A 291 6.73 -13.16 18.59
CA GLY A 291 5.89 -13.86 19.55
C GLY A 291 4.78 -14.72 18.94
N GLY A 292 4.52 -14.62 17.61
CA GLY A 292 3.40 -15.33 17.00
C GLY A 292 3.32 -15.18 15.49
N ALA A 293 2.30 -15.82 14.91
CA ALA A 293 2.03 -15.87 13.47
C ALA A 293 1.17 -14.70 13.00
N PHE A 294 1.76 -13.51 12.92
CA PHE A 294 1.08 -12.31 12.42
C PHE A 294 0.66 -12.49 10.96
N HIS A 295 -0.43 -11.83 10.56
CA HIS A 295 -0.95 -11.86 9.20
C HIS A 295 -1.31 -13.29 8.71
N SER A 296 -1.85 -14.09 9.62
CA SER A 296 -2.31 -15.46 9.35
C SER A 296 -3.68 -15.71 10.00
N PRO A 297 -4.37 -16.81 9.65
CA PRO A 297 -5.63 -17.20 10.32
C PRO A 297 -5.49 -17.39 11.83
N LEU A 298 -4.28 -17.63 12.35
CA LEU A 298 -4.05 -17.77 13.79
C LEU A 298 -4.26 -16.45 14.57
N MET A 299 -4.40 -15.32 13.87
CA MET A 299 -4.76 -14.01 14.43
C MET A 299 -6.27 -13.74 14.44
N ASP A 300 -7.13 -14.67 14.01
CA ASP A 300 -8.59 -14.48 14.02
C ASP A 300 -9.15 -14.07 15.40
N PRO A 301 -8.70 -14.62 16.54
CA PRO A 301 -9.15 -14.14 17.85
C PRO A 301 -8.83 -12.66 18.10
N ALA A 302 -7.62 -12.22 17.70
CA ALA A 302 -7.22 -10.82 17.82
C ALA A 302 -7.99 -9.90 16.88
N LYS A 303 -8.35 -10.39 15.69
CA LYS A 303 -9.16 -9.66 14.71
C LYS A 303 -10.54 -9.30 15.26
N VAL A 304 -11.21 -10.22 15.96
CA VAL A 304 -12.53 -9.97 16.57
C VAL A 304 -12.47 -8.82 17.60
N GLU A 305 -11.43 -8.82 18.47
CA GLU A 305 -11.24 -7.76 19.47
C GLU A 305 -10.91 -6.41 18.78
N LEU A 306 -10.05 -6.42 17.79
CA LEU A 306 -9.66 -5.22 17.04
C LEU A 306 -10.81 -4.67 16.20
N GLU A 307 -11.62 -5.51 15.58
CA GLU A 307 -12.80 -5.10 14.79
C GLU A 307 -13.79 -4.30 15.64
N ALA A 308 -14.04 -4.71 16.88
CA ALA A 308 -14.89 -3.96 17.79
C ALA A 308 -14.33 -2.56 18.06
N ALA A 309 -13.02 -2.44 18.29
CA ALA A 309 -12.36 -1.15 18.52
C ALA A 309 -12.38 -0.26 17.25
N ILE A 310 -12.10 -0.83 16.06
CA ILE A 310 -12.16 -0.10 14.79
C ILE A 310 -13.59 0.40 14.52
N ASN A 311 -14.60 -0.43 14.76
CA ASN A 311 -16.00 -0.06 14.53
C ASN A 311 -16.47 1.05 15.48
N ALA A 312 -15.96 1.10 16.69
CA ALA A 312 -16.23 2.16 17.66
C ALA A 312 -15.48 3.47 17.38
N THR A 313 -14.48 3.45 16.51
CA THR A 313 -13.65 4.63 16.18
C THR A 313 -14.19 5.33 14.93
N GLU A 314 -14.21 6.66 14.96
CA GLU A 314 -14.52 7.46 13.78
C GLU A 314 -13.32 7.54 12.84
N ILE A 315 -13.54 7.20 11.58
CA ILE A 315 -12.54 7.34 10.52
C ILE A 315 -13.02 8.39 9.54
N HIS A 316 -12.20 9.41 9.28
CA HIS A 316 -12.50 10.51 8.35
C HIS A 316 -11.91 10.23 6.98
N THR A 317 -12.36 11.00 5.97
CA THR A 317 -11.76 11.00 4.65
C THR A 317 -10.32 11.55 4.74
N PRO A 318 -9.29 10.79 4.34
CA PRO A 318 -7.91 11.25 4.37
C PRO A 318 -7.65 12.39 3.38
N LYS A 319 -6.67 13.23 3.68
CA LYS A 319 -6.24 14.36 2.83
C LYS A 319 -5.53 13.93 1.54
N CYS A 320 -4.99 12.73 1.53
CA CYS A 320 -4.35 12.09 0.39
C CYS A 320 -4.67 10.58 0.40
N PRO A 321 -4.54 9.88 -0.74
CA PRO A 321 -4.75 8.43 -0.79
C PRO A 321 -3.83 7.69 0.17
N VAL A 322 -4.39 6.70 0.88
CA VAL A 322 -3.67 5.75 1.74
C VAL A 322 -3.65 4.40 1.03
N TYR A 323 -2.45 3.89 0.72
CA TYR A 323 -2.29 2.56 0.11
C TYR A 323 -2.34 1.52 1.20
N GLN A 324 -3.40 0.69 1.20
CA GLN A 324 -3.64 -0.28 2.26
C GLN A 324 -3.02 -1.64 1.95
N ASN A 325 -2.62 -2.37 3.00
CA ASN A 325 -1.82 -3.59 2.87
C ASN A 325 -2.55 -4.76 2.21
N VAL A 326 -3.86 -4.86 2.41
CA VAL A 326 -4.67 -6.03 2.02
C VAL A 326 -4.75 -6.18 0.50
N ASP A 327 -4.96 -5.10 -0.22
CA ASP A 327 -5.17 -5.07 -1.67
C ASP A 327 -4.10 -4.26 -2.43
N ALA A 328 -3.24 -3.54 -1.69
CA ALA A 328 -2.21 -2.67 -2.23
C ALA A 328 -2.73 -1.48 -3.04
N LEU A 329 -4.01 -1.11 -2.87
CA LEU A 329 -4.69 -0.05 -3.62
C LEU A 329 -4.83 1.24 -2.80
N PRO A 330 -4.95 2.42 -3.46
CA PRO A 330 -5.20 3.69 -2.81
C PRO A 330 -6.65 3.80 -2.36
N HIS A 331 -6.88 4.16 -1.11
CA HIS A 331 -8.20 4.37 -0.54
C HIS A 331 -8.35 5.77 0.07
N THR A 332 -9.54 6.34 -0.10
CA THR A 332 -9.96 7.63 0.50
C THR A 332 -11.35 7.52 1.14
N ASP A 333 -12.08 6.45 0.89
CA ASP A 333 -13.39 6.20 1.50
C ASP A 333 -13.22 5.60 2.91
N PRO A 334 -13.71 6.27 3.97
CA PRO A 334 -13.64 5.76 5.33
C PRO A 334 -14.23 4.36 5.53
N VAL A 335 -15.27 4.01 4.78
CA VAL A 335 -15.92 2.69 4.88
C VAL A 335 -15.00 1.59 4.37
N GLU A 336 -14.40 1.78 3.20
CA GLU A 336 -13.43 0.82 2.64
C GLU A 336 -12.15 0.76 3.49
N ILE A 337 -11.65 1.93 3.98
CA ILE A 337 -10.50 1.98 4.88
C ILE A 337 -10.76 1.13 6.13
N LYS A 338 -11.92 1.30 6.77
CA LYS A 338 -12.30 0.55 7.98
C LYS A 338 -12.34 -0.96 7.72
N LYS A 339 -12.98 -1.37 6.63
CA LYS A 339 -13.07 -2.77 6.20
C LYS A 339 -11.69 -3.40 5.97
N ASN A 340 -10.80 -2.68 5.30
CA ASN A 340 -9.44 -3.14 5.01
C ASN A 340 -8.58 -3.22 6.28
N LEU A 341 -8.72 -2.27 7.23
CA LEU A 341 -8.03 -2.35 8.53
C LEU A 341 -8.42 -3.59 9.33
N VAL A 342 -9.71 -3.96 9.33
CA VAL A 342 -10.19 -5.19 9.98
C VAL A 342 -9.61 -6.42 9.30
N ALA A 343 -9.57 -6.45 7.98
CA ALA A 343 -9.04 -7.59 7.23
C ALA A 343 -7.51 -7.73 7.36
N GLN A 344 -6.78 -6.63 7.55
CA GLN A 344 -5.32 -6.57 7.56
C GLN A 344 -4.67 -7.54 8.55
N LEU A 345 -5.30 -7.76 9.71
CA LEU A 345 -4.67 -8.55 10.78
C LEU A 345 -4.44 -10.01 10.41
N THR A 346 -5.31 -10.56 9.54
CA THR A 346 -5.27 -11.94 9.07
C THR A 346 -4.91 -12.08 7.58
N ALA A 347 -4.70 -10.96 6.89
CA ALA A 347 -4.33 -10.92 5.48
C ALA A 347 -2.86 -10.56 5.30
N SER A 348 -2.31 -10.92 4.15
CA SER A 348 -0.92 -10.59 3.79
C SER A 348 -0.70 -9.08 3.65
N VAL A 349 0.45 -8.61 4.09
CA VAL A 349 0.97 -7.27 3.79
C VAL A 349 1.58 -7.28 2.39
N ARG A 350 0.92 -6.65 1.45
CA ARG A 350 1.31 -6.58 0.03
C ARG A 350 2.23 -5.37 -0.25
N TRP A 351 3.32 -5.24 0.52
CA TRP A 351 4.19 -4.07 0.47
C TRP A 351 4.82 -3.85 -0.91
N THR A 352 5.33 -4.91 -1.53
CA THR A 352 5.88 -4.84 -2.90
C THR A 352 4.87 -4.29 -3.89
N GLN A 353 3.62 -4.75 -3.81
CA GLN A 353 2.55 -4.33 -4.71
C GLN A 353 2.13 -2.88 -4.40
N SER A 354 2.04 -2.49 -3.12
CA SER A 354 1.73 -1.11 -2.72
C SER A 354 2.74 -0.12 -3.28
N VAL A 355 4.04 -0.38 -3.10
CA VAL A 355 5.10 0.49 -3.64
C VAL A 355 5.06 0.56 -5.16
N LYS A 356 4.86 -0.57 -5.86
CA LYS A 356 4.72 -0.59 -7.32
C LYS A 356 3.52 0.22 -7.80
N ASN A 357 2.40 0.15 -7.10
CA ASN A 357 1.20 0.93 -7.44
C ASN A 357 1.42 2.43 -7.17
N MET A 358 2.05 2.78 -6.05
CA MET A 358 2.43 4.18 -5.76
C MET A 358 3.34 4.77 -6.85
N ILE A 359 4.35 4.02 -7.30
CA ILE A 359 5.24 4.42 -8.41
C ILE A 359 4.45 4.55 -9.72
N ALA A 360 3.56 3.60 -10.02
CA ALA A 360 2.72 3.66 -11.21
C ALA A 360 1.75 4.85 -11.20
N ASP A 361 1.35 5.31 -10.01
CA ASP A 361 0.51 6.49 -9.82
C ASP A 361 1.30 7.80 -9.70
N GLY A 362 2.64 7.75 -9.80
CA GLY A 362 3.53 8.90 -9.96
C GLY A 362 4.47 9.19 -8.80
N ALA A 363 4.57 8.33 -7.79
CA ALA A 363 5.54 8.52 -6.70
C ALA A 363 6.98 8.37 -7.23
N THR A 364 7.80 9.38 -7.02
CA THR A 364 9.22 9.39 -7.38
C THR A 364 10.12 9.59 -6.16
N ASP A 365 9.56 10.12 -5.08
CA ASP A 365 10.26 10.44 -3.84
C ASP A 365 9.52 9.86 -2.63
N PHE A 366 10.19 8.98 -1.89
CA PHE A 366 9.66 8.29 -0.72
C PHE A 366 10.39 8.74 0.54
N THR A 367 9.65 9.32 1.48
CA THR A 367 10.17 9.68 2.81
C THR A 367 9.67 8.67 3.85
N GLU A 368 10.59 7.94 4.49
CA GLU A 368 10.27 7.07 5.62
C GLU A 368 10.17 7.89 6.89
N CYS A 369 8.97 7.92 7.49
CA CYS A 369 8.69 8.56 8.77
C CYS A 369 8.62 7.48 9.85
N GLY A 370 9.68 7.35 10.66
CA GLY A 370 9.72 6.35 11.71
C GLY A 370 11.13 5.96 12.10
N PRO A 371 11.29 5.03 13.05
CA PRO A 371 12.61 4.60 13.49
C PRO A 371 13.31 3.75 12.43
N GLY A 372 14.60 3.92 12.27
CA GLY A 372 15.45 3.13 11.37
C GLY A 372 15.32 3.50 9.88
N ALA A 373 15.63 2.54 8.99
CA ALA A 373 15.68 2.74 7.55
C ALA A 373 15.21 1.47 6.78
N VAL A 374 14.21 0.79 7.33
CA VAL A 374 13.78 -0.52 6.83
C VAL A 374 13.09 -0.38 5.47
N LEU A 375 12.13 0.54 5.38
CA LEU A 375 11.33 0.72 4.16
C LEU A 375 12.14 1.32 3.02
N GLN A 376 13.08 2.22 3.31
CA GLN A 376 14.03 2.74 2.31
C GLN A 376 14.77 1.59 1.61
N GLY A 377 15.27 0.63 2.41
CA GLY A 377 15.97 -0.54 1.88
C GLY A 377 15.06 -1.45 1.04
N LEU A 378 13.80 -1.61 1.41
CA LEU A 378 12.82 -2.39 0.64
C LEU A 378 12.43 -1.68 -0.65
N ILE A 379 12.15 -0.37 -0.59
CA ILE A 379 11.78 0.44 -1.76
C ILE A 379 12.88 0.41 -2.81
N LYS A 380 14.14 0.61 -2.42
CA LYS A 380 15.30 0.52 -3.32
C LYS A 380 15.46 -0.84 -4.00
N LYS A 381 15.02 -1.93 -3.34
CA LYS A 381 15.01 -3.28 -3.94
C LYS A 381 13.81 -3.51 -4.86
N ILE A 382 12.69 -2.83 -4.62
CA ILE A 382 11.48 -2.90 -5.46
C ILE A 382 11.72 -2.12 -6.76
N ASP A 383 12.22 -0.87 -6.62
CA ASP A 383 12.61 -0.03 -7.76
C ASP A 383 13.76 0.89 -7.35
N GLY A 384 14.95 0.66 -7.94
CA GLY A 384 16.14 1.45 -7.67
C GLY A 384 16.17 2.83 -8.36
N THR A 385 15.16 3.17 -9.14
CA THR A 385 15.10 4.45 -9.88
C THR A 385 14.44 5.56 -9.08
N VAL A 386 13.67 5.22 -8.02
CA VAL A 386 13.01 6.19 -7.15
C VAL A 386 13.92 6.60 -5.99
N SER A 387 13.71 7.83 -5.50
CA SER A 387 14.35 8.31 -4.28
C SER A 387 13.70 7.68 -3.04
N ALA A 388 14.51 7.25 -2.07
CA ALA A 388 14.01 6.79 -0.77
C ALA A 388 14.98 7.20 0.33
N HIS A 389 14.48 7.99 1.29
CA HIS A 389 15.25 8.55 2.41
C HIS A 389 14.41 8.60 3.69
N GLY A 390 15.07 8.82 4.83
CA GLY A 390 14.40 9.04 6.11
C GLY A 390 14.19 10.52 6.40
N ILE A 391 13.41 10.82 7.43
CA ILE A 391 13.38 12.17 8.04
C ILE A 391 14.74 12.37 8.73
N VAL A 392 15.40 13.47 8.41
CA VAL A 392 16.67 13.88 9.03
C VAL A 392 16.40 14.62 10.34
#